data_898542febbdb1577b28a4a795b52095b
#
_entry.id   898542febbdb1577b28a4a795b52095b
#
_cell.length_a   1.000
_cell.length_b   1.000
_cell.length_c   1.000
_cell.angle_alpha   90.00
_cell.angle_beta   90.00
_cell.angle_gamma   90.00
#
_symmetry.space_group_name_H-M   'P 1'
#
loop_
_entity.id
_entity.type
_entity.pdbx_description
1 polymer ?
#
loop_
_entity_poly.entity_id
_entity_poly.type
_entity_poly.pdbx_seq_one_letter_code
_entity_poly.pdbx_strand_id
1 'polypeptide(L)'
;MVKKLIVFDLDGTLAASKSPLDAEMSSLLHDLLGIVKVAIISGGAWLQFEKQVLSHLPQDDRLAKLSILPTCGTQFFQYTGGWKRLYAEDFTADEKEKIVISLNKAVRTAGFRVEKTWGETIEDRGSQITYSALGQQAPLEEKEKWDADFAKRKKIKTILDTLIPEFSVRLGGATSIDVTKPGIDKAYGIKKLQDMLGISIKEMIYVGDALFVGGNDYPAEQAGVISIPVRGPNETKQVIEAIIACLDDGQQARTFNEANATL
;
A
#
# COMPACT_ATOMS: atom_id res chain seq x y z
N MET A 1 12.51 17.48 15.43
CA MET A 1 12.43 17.54 13.94
C MET A 1 10.97 17.51 13.56
N VAL A 2 10.51 18.48 12.76
CA VAL A 2 9.10 18.58 12.35
C VAL A 2 8.79 17.48 11.34
N LYS A 3 7.67 16.78 11.49
CA LYS A 3 7.20 15.80 10.54
C LYS A 3 6.54 16.49 9.34
N LYS A 4 6.88 16.05 8.13
CA LYS A 4 6.45 16.66 6.86
C LYS A 4 5.60 15.73 6.01
N LEU A 5 5.60 14.42 6.32
CA LEU A 5 4.89 13.40 5.54
C LEU A 5 4.37 12.31 6.48
N ILE A 6 3.08 12.02 6.37
CA ILE A 6 2.47 10.86 7.02
C ILE A 6 2.18 9.84 5.93
N VAL A 7 2.69 8.63 6.13
CA VAL A 7 2.56 7.52 5.18
C VAL A 7 1.67 6.45 5.79
N PHE A 8 0.68 6.01 5.06
CA PHE A 8 -0.25 4.96 5.50
C PHE A 8 -0.15 3.74 4.60
N ASP A 9 -0.32 2.56 5.20
CA ASP A 9 -0.87 1.41 4.49
C ASP A 9 -2.36 1.63 4.19
N LEU A 10 -2.94 0.81 3.32
CA LEU A 10 -4.35 0.90 2.93
C LEU A 10 -5.21 -0.16 3.61
N ASP A 11 -5.01 -1.43 3.24
CA ASP A 11 -5.87 -2.55 3.64
C ASP A 11 -5.56 -3.01 5.07
N GLY A 12 -6.51 -2.90 5.99
CA GLY A 12 -6.29 -3.16 7.43
C GLY A 12 -5.85 -1.93 8.21
N THR A 13 -5.51 -0.84 7.54
CA THR A 13 -5.04 0.41 8.15
C THR A 13 -6.02 1.54 7.93
N LEU A 14 -6.20 2.04 6.70
CA LEU A 14 -7.15 3.11 6.39
C LEU A 14 -8.57 2.59 6.17
N ALA A 15 -8.70 1.38 5.65
CA ALA A 15 -9.98 0.72 5.43
C ALA A 15 -9.86 -0.78 5.73
N ALA A 16 -10.97 -1.45 5.99
CA ALA A 16 -11.00 -2.90 6.00
C ALA A 16 -10.58 -3.44 4.61
N SER A 17 -9.98 -4.64 4.58
CA SER A 17 -9.41 -5.19 3.35
C SER A 17 -10.39 -5.11 2.17
N LYS A 18 -9.95 -4.47 1.11
CA LYS A 18 -10.70 -4.22 -0.14
C LYS A 18 -12.04 -3.48 0.03
N SER A 19 -12.24 -2.83 1.15
CA SER A 19 -13.40 -1.98 1.42
C SER A 19 -13.09 -0.52 1.14
N PRO A 20 -14.10 0.31 0.81
CA PRO A 20 -13.90 1.74 0.68
C PRO A 20 -13.62 2.40 2.03
N LEU A 21 -13.03 3.60 2.01
CA LEU A 21 -12.98 4.47 3.18
C LEU A 21 -14.41 4.76 3.66
N ASP A 22 -14.62 4.76 4.96
CA ASP A 22 -15.84 5.30 5.53
C ASP A 22 -15.81 6.84 5.56
N ALA A 23 -16.97 7.47 5.79
CA ALA A 23 -17.11 8.92 5.74
C ALA A 23 -16.23 9.65 6.77
N GLU A 24 -16.04 9.08 7.96
CA GLU A 24 -15.22 9.63 9.02
C GLU A 24 -13.72 9.59 8.67
N MET A 25 -13.24 8.45 8.17
CA MET A 25 -11.84 8.32 7.70
C MET A 25 -11.56 9.28 6.54
N SER A 26 -12.52 9.41 5.61
CA SER A 26 -12.43 10.35 4.49
C SER A 26 -12.30 11.81 4.99
N SER A 27 -13.13 12.22 5.96
CA SER A 27 -13.04 13.55 6.57
C SER A 27 -11.70 13.77 7.27
N LEU A 28 -11.25 12.83 8.09
CA LEU A 28 -9.99 12.92 8.80
C LEU A 28 -8.77 13.00 7.87
N LEU A 29 -8.74 12.20 6.80
CA LEU A 29 -7.68 12.29 5.79
C LEU A 29 -7.69 13.64 5.06
N HIS A 30 -8.88 14.16 4.74
CA HIS A 30 -9.01 15.46 4.10
C HIS A 30 -8.55 16.60 5.01
N ASP A 31 -8.83 16.55 6.32
CA ASP A 31 -8.35 17.50 7.29
C ASP A 31 -6.83 17.41 7.47
N LEU A 32 -6.29 16.20 7.55
CA LEU A 32 -4.85 15.96 7.61
C LEU A 32 -4.11 16.53 6.38
N LEU A 33 -4.69 16.39 5.18
CA LEU A 33 -4.18 16.99 3.94
C LEU A 33 -4.17 18.53 3.98
N GLY A 34 -5.03 19.15 4.79
CA GLY A 34 -4.96 20.58 5.06
C GLY A 34 -3.64 21.01 5.71
N ILE A 35 -3.04 20.15 6.54
CA ILE A 35 -1.94 20.45 7.45
C ILE A 35 -0.61 19.91 6.92
N VAL A 36 -0.54 18.66 6.47
CA VAL A 36 0.69 17.95 6.14
C VAL A 36 0.54 17.15 4.83
N LYS A 37 1.64 16.79 4.20
CA LYS A 37 1.61 15.86 3.07
C LYS A 37 1.26 14.44 3.55
N VAL A 38 0.49 13.73 2.74
CA VAL A 38 0.10 12.34 3.00
C VAL A 38 0.53 11.47 1.83
N ALA A 39 0.94 10.25 2.12
CA ALA A 39 1.16 9.21 1.12
C ALA A 39 0.45 7.92 1.52
N ILE A 40 -0.04 7.16 0.53
CA ILE A 40 -0.63 5.85 0.77
C ILE A 40 0.12 4.82 -0.08
N ILE A 41 0.68 3.80 0.58
CA ILE A 41 1.44 2.71 -0.07
C ILE A 41 0.69 1.40 0.14
N SER A 42 0.36 0.70 -0.94
CA SER A 42 -0.23 -0.65 -0.87
C SER A 42 0.28 -1.54 -2.01
N GLY A 43 0.21 -2.85 -1.82
CA GLY A 43 0.40 -3.83 -2.91
C GLY A 43 -0.71 -3.82 -3.95
N GLY A 44 -1.80 -3.07 -3.73
CA GLY A 44 -2.92 -2.93 -4.64
C GLY A 44 -2.57 -2.19 -5.93
N ALA A 45 -3.35 -2.47 -7.00
CA ALA A 45 -3.26 -1.73 -8.26
C ALA A 45 -3.91 -0.34 -8.15
N TRP A 46 -3.61 0.56 -9.10
CA TRP A 46 -4.21 1.90 -9.17
C TRP A 46 -5.75 1.90 -9.04
N LEU A 47 -6.44 1.00 -9.75
CA LEU A 47 -7.90 0.89 -9.69
C LEU A 47 -8.44 0.59 -8.28
N GLN A 48 -7.64 -0.06 -7.42
CA GLN A 48 -8.02 -0.28 -6.02
C GLN A 48 -8.02 1.05 -5.27
N PHE A 49 -7.00 1.88 -5.46
CA PHE A 49 -6.95 3.22 -4.84
C PHE A 49 -8.08 4.11 -5.34
N GLU A 50 -8.40 4.10 -6.64
CA GLU A 50 -9.53 4.85 -7.17
C GLU A 50 -10.83 4.48 -6.47
N LYS A 51 -11.12 3.17 -6.34
CA LYS A 51 -12.35 2.67 -5.73
C LYS A 51 -12.41 2.81 -4.22
N GLN A 52 -11.31 2.57 -3.53
CA GLN A 52 -11.31 2.53 -2.06
C GLN A 52 -11.07 3.91 -1.44
N VAL A 53 -10.28 4.77 -2.08
CA VAL A 53 -9.81 6.03 -1.50
C VAL A 53 -10.30 7.23 -2.30
N LEU A 54 -9.89 7.34 -3.56
CA LEU A 54 -9.99 8.59 -4.30
C LEU A 54 -11.44 9.00 -4.62
N SER A 55 -12.33 8.02 -4.86
CA SER A 55 -13.76 8.26 -5.07
C SER A 55 -14.51 8.69 -3.80
N HIS A 56 -13.87 8.58 -2.64
CA HIS A 56 -14.44 8.93 -1.34
C HIS A 56 -13.88 10.22 -0.74
N LEU A 57 -12.80 10.77 -1.33
CA LEU A 57 -12.21 12.03 -0.89
C LEU A 57 -12.84 13.23 -1.62
N PRO A 58 -13.00 14.39 -0.94
CA PRO A 58 -13.37 15.65 -1.60
C PRO A 58 -12.39 15.99 -2.72
N GLN A 59 -12.92 16.41 -3.86
CA GLN A 59 -12.14 16.73 -5.05
C GLN A 59 -11.74 18.22 -5.04
N ASP A 60 -10.73 18.57 -4.26
CA ASP A 60 -10.23 19.93 -4.11
C ASP A 60 -8.69 20.00 -4.16
N ASP A 61 -8.13 21.20 -3.98
CA ASP A 61 -6.69 21.47 -4.07
C ASP A 61 -5.85 20.78 -2.98
N ARG A 62 -6.45 20.30 -1.89
CA ARG A 62 -5.74 19.54 -0.84
C ARG A 62 -5.19 18.23 -1.38
N LEU A 63 -5.83 17.65 -2.42
CA LEU A 63 -5.33 16.45 -3.09
C LEU A 63 -3.91 16.61 -3.69
N ALA A 64 -3.46 17.83 -3.95
CA ALA A 64 -2.08 18.10 -4.37
C ALA A 64 -1.03 17.69 -3.32
N LYS A 65 -1.44 17.53 -2.05
CA LYS A 65 -0.58 17.02 -0.97
C LYS A 65 -0.65 15.50 -0.80
N LEU A 66 -1.48 14.79 -1.58
CA LEU A 66 -1.62 13.34 -1.53
C LEU A 66 -0.78 12.68 -2.60
N SER A 67 0.04 11.71 -2.19
CA SER A 67 0.80 10.81 -3.06
C SER A 67 0.26 9.40 -2.96
N ILE A 68 0.06 8.74 -4.10
CA ILE A 68 -0.43 7.36 -4.17
C ILE A 68 0.66 6.46 -4.76
N LEU A 69 0.98 5.40 -4.03
CA LEU A 69 2.03 4.44 -4.39
C LEU A 69 1.44 3.02 -4.53
N PRO A 70 0.86 2.69 -5.70
CA PRO A 70 0.44 1.33 -6.00
C PRO A 70 1.63 0.38 -6.08
N THR A 71 1.35 -0.92 -5.94
CA THR A 71 2.34 -2.00 -6.09
C THR A 71 3.63 -1.74 -5.29
N CYS A 72 3.45 -1.36 -4.01
CA CYS A 72 4.53 -1.03 -3.06
C CYS A 72 5.46 0.10 -3.54
N GLY A 73 4.97 1.02 -4.38
CA GLY A 73 5.74 2.18 -4.84
C GLY A 73 6.50 1.98 -6.15
N THR A 74 6.26 0.90 -6.90
CA THR A 74 6.76 0.75 -8.27
C THR A 74 6.00 1.63 -9.27
N GLN A 75 4.88 2.21 -8.83
CA GLN A 75 4.16 3.27 -9.51
C GLN A 75 3.97 4.44 -8.52
N PHE A 76 3.96 5.65 -9.04
CA PHE A 76 3.80 6.86 -8.25
C PHE A 76 2.85 7.83 -8.94
N PHE A 77 1.81 8.22 -8.23
CA PHE A 77 0.81 9.15 -8.71
C PHE A 77 0.72 10.38 -7.82
N GLN A 78 0.55 11.54 -8.44
CA GLN A 78 0.23 12.81 -7.77
C GLN A 78 -0.93 13.53 -8.47
N TYR A 79 -1.62 14.35 -7.69
CA TYR A 79 -2.70 15.21 -8.19
C TYR A 79 -2.14 16.57 -8.61
N THR A 80 -2.41 16.96 -9.87
CA THR A 80 -2.04 18.26 -10.43
C THR A 80 -3.19 18.82 -11.29
N GLY A 81 -4.38 18.98 -10.69
CA GLY A 81 -5.63 19.25 -11.40
C GLY A 81 -6.22 18.00 -12.06
N GLY A 82 -5.68 16.85 -11.74
CA GLY A 82 -6.02 15.49 -12.16
C GLY A 82 -4.90 14.55 -11.76
N TRP A 83 -5.22 13.25 -11.60
CA TRP A 83 -4.22 12.25 -11.24
C TRP A 83 -3.25 11.97 -12.38
N LYS A 84 -1.96 12.13 -12.14
CA LYS A 84 -0.89 11.85 -13.10
C LYS A 84 0.06 10.79 -12.55
N ARG A 85 0.31 9.76 -13.34
CA ARG A 85 1.37 8.79 -13.08
C ARG A 85 2.71 9.40 -13.46
N LEU A 86 3.57 9.63 -12.47
CA LEU A 86 4.89 10.25 -12.65
C LEU A 86 5.93 9.23 -13.10
N TYR A 87 5.84 8.00 -12.61
CA TYR A 87 6.63 6.87 -13.11
C TYR A 87 5.91 5.54 -12.94
N ALA A 88 6.38 4.51 -13.67
CA ALA A 88 6.05 3.11 -13.47
C ALA A 88 7.27 2.24 -13.83
N GLU A 89 7.56 1.24 -12.99
CA GLU A 89 8.62 0.25 -13.22
C GLU A 89 8.01 -1.07 -13.68
N ASP A 90 7.24 -1.02 -14.77
CA ASP A 90 6.50 -2.16 -15.29
C ASP A 90 7.44 -3.29 -15.75
N PHE A 91 6.95 -4.52 -15.72
CA PHE A 91 7.57 -5.66 -16.37
C PHE A 91 7.55 -5.50 -17.88
N THR A 92 8.56 -6.03 -18.55
CA THR A 92 8.53 -6.23 -20.01
C THR A 92 7.49 -7.28 -20.39
N ALA A 93 7.11 -7.35 -21.68
CA ALA A 93 6.19 -8.36 -22.18
C ALA A 93 6.71 -9.79 -21.92
N ASP A 94 8.00 -10.02 -22.15
CA ASP A 94 8.65 -11.33 -21.94
C ASP A 94 8.68 -11.71 -20.45
N GLU A 95 8.95 -10.75 -19.55
CA GLU A 95 8.89 -10.99 -18.10
C GLU A 95 7.49 -11.39 -17.67
N LYS A 96 6.46 -10.68 -18.15
CA LYS A 96 5.06 -10.98 -17.85
C LYS A 96 4.66 -12.38 -18.33
N GLU A 97 4.98 -12.72 -19.58
CA GLU A 97 4.69 -14.03 -20.15
C GLU A 97 5.37 -15.14 -19.32
N LYS A 98 6.66 -14.98 -19.02
CA LYS A 98 7.41 -15.94 -18.21
C LYS A 98 6.78 -16.14 -16.82
N ILE A 99 6.38 -15.06 -16.15
CA ILE A 99 5.74 -15.11 -14.83
C ILE A 99 4.39 -15.84 -14.91
N VAL A 100 3.55 -15.51 -15.89
CA VAL A 100 2.21 -16.13 -16.05
C VAL A 100 2.33 -17.62 -16.36
N ILE A 101 3.25 -18.03 -17.27
CA ILE A 101 3.49 -19.43 -17.57
C ILE A 101 3.97 -20.18 -16.31
N SER A 102 4.88 -19.59 -15.55
CA SER A 102 5.43 -20.19 -14.33
C SER A 102 4.40 -20.32 -13.22
N LEU A 103 3.54 -19.32 -13.02
CA LEU A 103 2.40 -19.35 -12.11
C LEU A 103 1.46 -20.51 -12.43
N ASN A 104 1.03 -20.61 -13.70
CA ASN A 104 0.17 -21.70 -14.15
C ASN A 104 0.81 -23.09 -13.97
N LYS A 105 2.11 -23.20 -14.22
CA LYS A 105 2.87 -24.44 -14.00
C LYS A 105 2.95 -24.80 -12.53
N ALA A 106 3.30 -23.83 -11.67
CA ALA A 106 3.43 -24.03 -10.23
C ALA A 106 2.12 -24.47 -9.57
N VAL A 107 1.01 -23.79 -9.92
CA VAL A 107 -0.33 -24.13 -9.41
C VAL A 107 -0.74 -25.55 -9.80
N ARG A 108 -0.52 -25.92 -11.07
CA ARG A 108 -0.80 -27.30 -11.54
C ARG A 108 0.06 -28.33 -10.82
N THR A 109 1.36 -28.08 -10.67
CA THR A 109 2.30 -28.97 -9.99
C THR A 109 1.99 -29.11 -8.50
N ALA A 110 1.52 -28.05 -7.85
CA ALA A 110 1.11 -28.07 -6.45
C ALA A 110 -0.14 -28.93 -6.22
N GLY A 111 -0.98 -29.13 -7.26
CA GLY A 111 -2.11 -30.06 -7.24
C GLY A 111 -3.33 -29.56 -6.50
N PHE A 112 -3.41 -28.28 -6.15
CA PHE A 112 -4.60 -27.73 -5.51
C PHE A 112 -5.64 -27.38 -6.56
N ARG A 113 -6.77 -28.11 -6.49
CA ARG A 113 -7.94 -27.83 -7.32
C ARG A 113 -8.85 -26.84 -6.62
N VAL A 114 -9.35 -25.88 -7.37
CA VAL A 114 -10.37 -24.93 -6.95
C VAL A 114 -11.62 -25.22 -7.81
N GLU A 115 -12.72 -25.55 -7.16
CA GLU A 115 -13.97 -25.92 -7.84
C GLU A 115 -14.67 -24.67 -8.42
N LYS A 116 -14.52 -23.54 -7.76
CA LYS A 116 -15.16 -22.29 -8.14
C LYS A 116 -14.19 -21.12 -7.98
N THR A 117 -14.14 -20.23 -8.97
CA THR A 117 -13.42 -18.97 -8.92
C THR A 117 -14.37 -17.80 -9.05
N TRP A 118 -14.01 -16.67 -8.44
CA TRP A 118 -14.73 -15.40 -8.52
C TRP A 118 -13.84 -14.37 -9.22
N GLY A 119 -14.06 -14.23 -10.53
CA GLY A 119 -13.25 -13.39 -11.41
C GLY A 119 -11.89 -14.01 -11.74
N GLU A 120 -11.01 -13.20 -12.32
CA GLU A 120 -9.70 -13.62 -12.77
C GLU A 120 -8.80 -14.09 -11.63
N THR A 121 -8.05 -15.16 -11.87
CA THR A 121 -7.10 -15.70 -10.90
C THR A 121 -5.71 -15.09 -11.02
N ILE A 122 -5.35 -14.54 -12.17
CA ILE A 122 -4.10 -13.82 -12.42
C ILE A 122 -4.42 -12.39 -12.82
N GLU A 123 -3.84 -11.42 -12.11
CA GLU A 123 -4.00 -10.00 -12.34
C GLU A 123 -2.64 -9.39 -12.70
N ASP A 124 -2.54 -8.75 -13.86
CA ASP A 124 -1.39 -7.93 -14.27
C ASP A 124 -1.58 -6.50 -13.78
N ARG A 125 -0.72 -6.07 -12.85
CA ARG A 125 -0.68 -4.71 -12.28
C ARG A 125 0.46 -3.86 -12.87
N GLY A 126 1.03 -4.29 -13.98
CA GLY A 126 2.18 -3.65 -14.62
C GLY A 126 3.51 -4.11 -14.05
N SER A 127 3.83 -3.69 -12.86
CA SER A 127 5.08 -4.00 -12.12
C SER A 127 4.95 -5.14 -11.09
N GLN A 128 3.76 -5.70 -10.95
CA GLN A 128 3.43 -6.84 -10.13
C GLN A 128 2.43 -7.74 -10.85
N ILE A 129 2.63 -9.04 -10.78
CA ILE A 129 1.63 -10.04 -11.20
C ILE A 129 1.15 -10.78 -9.97
N THR A 130 -0.16 -10.75 -9.75
CA THR A 130 -0.80 -11.36 -8.58
C THR A 130 -1.62 -12.57 -9.00
N TYR A 131 -1.32 -13.73 -8.41
CA TYR A 131 -2.18 -14.90 -8.47
C TYR A 131 -3.08 -14.92 -7.24
N SER A 132 -4.39 -15.07 -7.43
CA SER A 132 -5.39 -15.29 -6.38
C SER A 132 -6.10 -16.60 -6.62
N ALA A 133 -5.92 -17.57 -5.76
CA ALA A 133 -6.40 -18.95 -5.98
C ALA A 133 -7.91 -19.04 -6.20
N LEU A 134 -8.68 -18.24 -5.47
CA LEU A 134 -10.15 -18.19 -5.59
C LEU A 134 -10.64 -17.07 -6.53
N GLY A 135 -9.72 -16.36 -7.20
CA GLY A 135 -10.02 -15.17 -8.00
C GLY A 135 -10.08 -13.89 -7.16
N GLN A 136 -9.95 -12.75 -7.84
CA GLN A 136 -9.84 -11.43 -7.20
C GLN A 136 -11.10 -11.03 -6.41
N GLN A 137 -12.29 -11.49 -6.84
CA GLN A 137 -13.60 -11.09 -6.31
C GLN A 137 -14.18 -12.11 -5.31
N ALA A 138 -13.41 -13.11 -4.85
CA ALA A 138 -13.88 -14.11 -3.91
C ALA A 138 -14.30 -13.46 -2.57
N PRO A 139 -15.39 -13.92 -1.94
CA PRO A 139 -15.80 -13.48 -0.61
C PRO A 139 -14.70 -13.71 0.42
N LEU A 140 -14.62 -12.79 1.42
CA LEU A 140 -13.56 -12.84 2.44
C LEU A 140 -13.58 -14.16 3.22
N GLU A 141 -14.77 -14.65 3.62
CA GLU A 141 -14.92 -15.92 4.33
C GLU A 141 -14.36 -17.12 3.55
N GLU A 142 -14.55 -17.14 2.23
CA GLU A 142 -14.02 -18.22 1.39
C GLU A 142 -12.49 -18.12 1.28
N LYS A 143 -11.96 -16.90 1.17
CA LYS A 143 -10.52 -16.66 1.15
C LYS A 143 -9.85 -17.11 2.43
N GLU A 144 -10.41 -16.79 3.59
CA GLU A 144 -9.87 -17.15 4.91
C GLU A 144 -9.85 -18.66 5.14
N LYS A 145 -10.88 -19.38 4.65
CA LYS A 145 -10.97 -20.83 4.78
C LYS A 145 -10.02 -21.59 3.85
N TRP A 146 -9.69 -21.02 2.68
CA TRP A 146 -8.98 -21.76 1.62
C TRP A 146 -7.56 -22.15 2.01
N ASP A 147 -6.82 -21.29 2.72
CA ASP A 147 -5.40 -21.50 3.08
C ASP A 147 -5.07 -20.86 4.44
N ALA A 148 -5.82 -21.22 5.47
CA ALA A 148 -5.72 -20.64 6.80
C ALA A 148 -4.33 -20.82 7.45
N ASP A 149 -3.64 -21.91 7.12
CA ASP A 149 -2.29 -22.26 7.63
C ASP A 149 -1.14 -21.85 6.68
N PHE A 150 -1.46 -21.20 5.58
CA PHE A 150 -0.50 -20.78 4.52
C PHE A 150 0.19 -21.95 3.78
N ALA A 151 -0.18 -23.20 4.05
CA ALA A 151 0.53 -24.37 3.51
C ALA A 151 0.42 -24.47 1.99
N LYS A 152 -0.75 -24.17 1.42
CA LYS A 152 -0.98 -24.24 -0.03
C LYS A 152 -0.15 -23.21 -0.76
N ARG A 153 -0.18 -21.95 -0.33
CA ARG A 153 0.60 -20.86 -0.94
C ARG A 153 2.10 -21.04 -0.75
N LYS A 154 2.54 -21.52 0.42
CA LYS A 154 3.96 -21.87 0.65
C LYS A 154 4.45 -22.90 -0.34
N LYS A 155 3.65 -23.96 -0.62
CA LYS A 155 3.99 -24.98 -1.60
C LYS A 155 4.10 -24.41 -3.01
N ILE A 156 3.13 -23.59 -3.44
CA ILE A 156 3.17 -22.93 -4.75
C ILE A 156 4.38 -22.00 -4.85
N LYS A 157 4.63 -21.19 -3.81
CA LYS A 157 5.78 -20.30 -3.73
C LYS A 157 7.11 -21.05 -3.90
N THR A 158 7.32 -22.16 -3.18
CA THR A 158 8.54 -22.96 -3.27
C THR A 158 8.80 -23.43 -4.71
N ILE A 159 7.75 -23.82 -5.44
CA ILE A 159 7.87 -24.20 -6.86
C ILE A 159 8.22 -22.97 -7.71
N LEU A 160 7.57 -21.82 -7.47
CA LEU A 160 7.85 -20.59 -8.19
C LEU A 160 9.26 -20.07 -7.97
N ASP A 161 9.76 -20.09 -6.73
CA ASP A 161 11.15 -19.69 -6.40
C ASP A 161 12.18 -20.48 -7.22
N THR A 162 11.83 -21.72 -7.61
CA THR A 162 12.69 -22.54 -8.48
C THR A 162 12.52 -22.21 -9.97
N LEU A 163 11.31 -21.88 -10.41
CA LEU A 163 11.00 -21.61 -11.82
C LEU A 163 11.42 -20.22 -12.28
N ILE A 164 11.34 -19.24 -11.39
CA ILE A 164 11.60 -17.82 -11.65
C ILE A 164 12.46 -17.19 -10.55
N PRO A 165 13.70 -17.70 -10.31
CA PRO A 165 14.56 -17.26 -9.21
C PRO A 165 15.00 -15.79 -9.31
N GLU A 166 14.90 -15.18 -10.49
CA GLU A 166 15.22 -13.77 -10.74
C GLU A 166 14.13 -12.80 -10.25
N PHE A 167 12.96 -13.32 -9.87
CA PHE A 167 11.85 -12.50 -9.33
C PHE A 167 11.65 -12.76 -7.83
N SER A 168 11.04 -11.82 -7.17
CA SER A 168 10.59 -11.96 -5.78
C SER A 168 9.19 -12.51 -5.73
N VAL A 169 9.00 -13.65 -5.07
CA VAL A 169 7.69 -14.27 -4.86
C VAL A 169 7.30 -14.13 -3.41
N ARG A 170 6.18 -13.49 -3.12
CA ARG A 170 5.67 -13.24 -1.77
C ARG A 170 4.24 -13.73 -1.62
N LEU A 171 3.89 -14.14 -0.40
CA LEU A 171 2.50 -14.40 -0.04
C LEU A 171 1.81 -13.04 0.16
N GLY A 172 0.74 -12.80 -0.59
CA GLY A 172 -0.14 -11.65 -0.45
C GLY A 172 -1.24 -11.90 0.58
N GLY A 173 -2.42 -11.28 0.41
CA GLY A 173 -3.58 -11.49 1.28
C GLY A 173 -3.93 -12.97 1.51
N ALA A 174 -5.18 -13.30 1.88
CA ALA A 174 -5.55 -14.64 2.31
C ALA A 174 -5.36 -15.78 1.27
N THR A 175 -5.40 -15.46 -0.03
CA THR A 175 -5.28 -16.48 -1.11
C THR A 175 -4.30 -16.09 -2.20
N SER A 176 -3.54 -15.01 -2.03
CA SER A 176 -2.75 -14.41 -3.10
C SER A 176 -1.26 -14.74 -2.99
N ILE A 177 -0.61 -14.77 -4.15
CA ILE A 177 0.84 -14.81 -4.32
C ILE A 177 1.19 -13.66 -5.28
N ASP A 178 2.11 -12.81 -4.85
CA ASP A 178 2.58 -11.65 -5.60
C ASP A 178 3.98 -11.92 -6.15
N VAL A 179 4.17 -11.66 -7.43
CA VAL A 179 5.47 -11.71 -8.10
C VAL A 179 5.87 -10.29 -8.49
N THR A 180 7.05 -9.86 -8.04
CA THR A 180 7.63 -8.54 -8.30
C THR A 180 9.09 -8.66 -8.71
N LYS A 181 9.70 -7.57 -9.15
CA LYS A 181 11.16 -7.49 -9.22
C LYS A 181 11.76 -7.60 -7.82
N PRO A 182 13.02 -8.06 -7.67
CA PRO A 182 13.67 -8.13 -6.36
C PRO A 182 13.75 -6.76 -5.68
N GLY A 183 13.64 -6.74 -4.35
CA GLY A 183 13.76 -5.52 -3.56
C GLY A 183 12.51 -4.65 -3.51
N ILE A 184 11.41 -5.05 -4.15
CA ILE A 184 10.15 -4.32 -4.11
C ILE A 184 9.37 -4.71 -2.86
N ASP A 185 9.24 -3.77 -1.95
CA ASP A 185 8.46 -3.84 -0.70
C ASP A 185 8.15 -2.42 -0.20
N LYS A 186 7.61 -2.29 1.00
CA LYS A 186 7.27 -0.97 1.54
C LYS A 186 8.51 -0.11 1.88
N ALA A 187 9.67 -0.73 2.16
CA ALA A 187 10.93 0.03 2.29
C ALA A 187 11.33 0.69 0.98
N TYR A 188 11.14 -0.01 -0.15
CA TYR A 188 11.33 0.57 -1.47
C TYR A 188 10.41 1.78 -1.68
N GLY A 189 9.12 1.67 -1.36
CA GLY A 189 8.17 2.79 -1.45
C GLY A 189 8.55 3.99 -0.58
N ILE A 190 9.05 3.76 0.64
CA ILE A 190 9.57 4.83 1.52
C ILE A 190 10.76 5.55 0.88
N LYS A 191 11.71 4.82 0.29
CA LYS A 191 12.84 5.41 -0.42
C LYS A 191 12.39 6.23 -1.63
N LYS A 192 11.42 5.72 -2.40
CA LYS A 192 10.82 6.47 -3.53
C LYS A 192 10.16 7.77 -3.07
N LEU A 193 9.46 7.77 -1.93
CA LEU A 193 8.91 9.01 -1.35
C LEU A 193 10.02 10.01 -1.00
N GLN A 194 11.12 9.56 -0.41
CA GLN A 194 12.28 10.41 -0.14
C GLN A 194 12.82 11.03 -1.42
N ASP A 195 13.04 10.23 -2.45
CA ASP A 195 13.64 10.68 -3.71
C ASP A 195 12.72 11.64 -4.48
N MET A 196 11.43 11.31 -4.56
CA MET A 196 10.45 12.07 -5.32
C MET A 196 10.00 13.37 -4.65
N LEU A 197 9.92 13.38 -3.32
CA LEU A 197 9.40 14.54 -2.57
C LEU A 197 10.52 15.37 -1.92
N GLY A 198 11.76 14.88 -1.90
CA GLY A 198 12.87 15.54 -1.20
C GLY A 198 12.69 15.58 0.32
N ILE A 199 11.88 14.66 0.89
CA ILE A 199 11.59 14.60 2.32
C ILE A 199 12.42 13.48 2.94
N SER A 200 13.24 13.79 3.93
CA SER A 200 14.04 12.79 4.63
C SER A 200 13.16 11.74 5.34
N ILE A 201 13.58 10.47 5.35
CA ILE A 201 12.90 9.39 6.09
C ILE A 201 12.66 9.78 7.56
N LYS A 202 13.57 10.52 8.19
CA LYS A 202 13.42 11.03 9.57
C LYS A 202 12.29 12.05 9.73
N GLU A 203 11.84 12.68 8.64
CA GLU A 203 10.72 13.63 8.62
C GLU A 203 9.39 12.95 8.26
N MET A 204 9.38 11.62 8.10
CA MET A 204 8.20 10.81 7.85
C MET A 204 7.69 10.13 9.12
N ILE A 205 6.40 9.78 9.14
CA ILE A 205 5.77 8.80 10.03
C ILE A 205 5.09 7.78 9.14
N TYR A 206 5.22 6.51 9.48
CA TYR A 206 4.51 5.42 8.82
C TYR A 206 3.45 4.84 9.77
N VAL A 207 2.24 4.57 9.27
CA VAL A 207 1.16 3.95 10.03
C VAL A 207 0.72 2.69 9.28
N GLY A 208 0.68 1.54 9.95
CA GLY A 208 0.32 0.26 9.35
C GLY A 208 -0.11 -0.80 10.34
N ASP A 209 -0.85 -1.80 9.88
CA ASP A 209 -1.39 -2.89 10.73
C ASP A 209 -0.46 -4.10 10.83
N ALA A 210 0.48 -4.25 9.91
CA ALA A 210 1.38 -5.40 9.84
C ALA A 210 2.85 -5.05 10.17
N LEU A 211 3.08 -4.20 11.18
CA LEU A 211 4.39 -3.79 11.70
C LEU A 211 4.95 -4.82 12.70
N PHE A 212 5.15 -6.04 12.24
CA PHE A 212 5.77 -7.14 13.00
C PHE A 212 6.66 -7.99 12.08
N VAL A 213 7.56 -8.75 12.65
CA VAL A 213 8.49 -9.60 11.87
C VAL A 213 7.71 -10.54 10.95
N GLY A 214 7.91 -10.37 9.63
CA GLY A 214 7.19 -11.11 8.59
C GLY A 214 5.92 -10.42 8.09
N GLY A 215 5.47 -9.34 8.69
CA GLY A 215 4.40 -8.48 8.18
C GLY A 215 4.85 -7.64 6.98
N ASN A 216 3.92 -7.25 6.13
CA ASN A 216 4.23 -6.50 4.91
C ASN A 216 4.59 -5.03 5.16
N ASP A 217 4.32 -4.49 6.37
CA ASP A 217 4.70 -3.14 6.81
C ASP A 217 6.07 -3.09 7.49
N TYR A 218 6.53 -4.23 8.01
CA TYR A 218 7.80 -4.30 8.72
C TYR A 218 9.00 -3.78 7.91
N PRO A 219 9.10 -3.98 6.59
CA PRO A 219 10.14 -3.35 5.78
C PRO A 219 10.15 -1.81 5.84
N ALA A 220 9.01 -1.14 6.02
CA ALA A 220 8.98 0.31 6.18
C ALA A 220 9.68 0.74 7.47
N GLU A 221 9.41 0.06 8.59
CA GLU A 221 10.11 0.28 9.86
C GLU A 221 11.62 0.04 9.71
N GLN A 222 12.02 -1.04 9.04
CA GLN A 222 13.43 -1.36 8.78
C GLN A 222 14.14 -0.30 7.92
N ALA A 223 13.41 0.46 7.10
CA ALA A 223 13.95 1.60 6.37
C ALA A 223 14.29 2.80 7.28
N GLY A 224 13.93 2.74 8.57
CA GLY A 224 14.25 3.74 9.58
C GLY A 224 13.21 4.87 9.71
N VAL A 225 12.01 4.70 9.13
CA VAL A 225 10.90 5.61 9.39
C VAL A 225 10.29 5.32 10.78
N ILE A 226 9.88 6.37 11.49
CA ILE A 226 9.12 6.19 12.73
C ILE A 226 7.78 5.57 12.38
N SER A 227 7.51 4.38 12.93
CA SER A 227 6.35 3.57 12.60
C SER A 227 5.39 3.44 13.78
N ILE A 228 4.10 3.56 13.50
CA ILE A 228 3.00 3.47 14.47
C ILE A 228 2.17 2.25 14.08
N PRO A 229 2.19 1.17 14.88
CA PRO A 229 1.32 0.01 14.64
C PRO A 229 -0.13 0.35 15.02
N VAL A 230 -1.06 -0.13 14.21
CA VAL A 230 -2.50 -0.02 14.46
C VAL A 230 -3.16 -1.38 14.27
N ARG A 231 -4.28 -1.64 14.95
CA ARG A 231 -5.05 -2.89 14.82
C ARG A 231 -6.15 -2.80 13.76
N GLY A 232 -6.33 -1.63 13.16
CA GLY A 232 -7.33 -1.41 12.14
C GLY A 232 -7.74 0.05 11.98
N PRO A 233 -8.72 0.32 11.09
CA PRO A 233 -9.12 1.69 10.75
C PRO A 233 -9.55 2.55 11.94
N ASN A 234 -10.19 1.97 12.95
CA ASN A 234 -10.62 2.74 14.13
C ASN A 234 -9.46 3.30 14.95
N GLU A 235 -8.36 2.55 15.09
CA GLU A 235 -7.14 3.07 15.73
C GLU A 235 -6.42 4.07 14.83
N THR A 236 -6.44 3.85 13.52
CA THR A 236 -5.88 4.82 12.55
C THR A 236 -6.56 6.18 12.65
N LYS A 237 -7.89 6.22 12.82
CA LYS A 237 -8.63 7.48 13.06
C LYS A 237 -8.10 8.24 14.28
N GLN A 238 -7.92 7.54 15.41
CA GLN A 238 -7.36 8.13 16.63
C GLN A 238 -5.94 8.66 16.43
N VAL A 239 -5.11 7.92 15.67
CA VAL A 239 -3.76 8.36 15.32
C VAL A 239 -3.81 9.63 14.47
N ILE A 240 -4.70 9.70 13.48
CA ILE A 240 -4.87 10.89 12.62
C ILE A 240 -5.31 12.09 13.45
N GLU A 241 -6.31 11.94 14.32
CA GLU A 241 -6.79 13.00 15.23
C GLU A 241 -5.66 13.52 16.11
N ALA A 242 -4.86 12.63 16.72
CA ALA A 242 -3.72 13.02 17.53
C ALA A 242 -2.65 13.78 16.72
N ILE A 243 -2.37 13.34 15.47
CA ILE A 243 -1.43 14.03 14.59
C ILE A 243 -1.94 15.43 14.22
N ILE A 244 -3.23 15.56 13.87
CA ILE A 244 -3.86 16.86 13.57
C ILE A 244 -3.71 17.79 14.77
N ALA A 245 -4.10 17.37 15.96
CA ALA A 245 -4.00 18.18 17.17
C ALA A 245 -2.56 18.65 17.44
N CYS A 246 -1.58 17.74 17.34
CA CYS A 246 -0.16 18.07 17.59
C CYS A 246 0.45 19.02 16.54
N LEU A 247 0.01 18.94 15.27
CA LEU A 247 0.57 19.74 14.18
C LEU A 247 -0.11 21.12 14.08
N ASP A 248 -1.41 21.20 14.36
CA ASP A 248 -2.19 22.44 14.29
C ASP A 248 -1.75 23.44 15.37
N ASP A 249 -1.59 22.99 16.62
CA ASP A 249 -1.02 23.78 17.71
C ASP A 249 0.38 24.33 17.36
N GLY A 250 1.18 23.53 16.66
CA GLY A 250 2.51 23.93 16.19
C GLY A 250 2.48 25.03 15.12
N GLN A 251 1.44 25.08 14.29
CA GLN A 251 1.27 26.14 13.27
C GLN A 251 0.79 27.45 13.93
N GLN A 252 -0.14 27.39 14.85
CA GLN A 252 -0.63 28.56 15.59
C GLN A 252 0.49 29.22 16.41
N ALA A 253 1.35 28.44 17.07
CA ALA A 253 2.48 28.96 17.82
C ALA A 253 3.54 29.63 16.93
N ARG A 254 3.75 29.16 15.69
CA ARG A 254 4.69 29.76 14.73
C ARG A 254 4.19 31.09 14.18
N THR A 255 2.93 31.17 13.77
CA THR A 255 2.30 32.41 13.29
C THR A 255 2.32 33.49 14.36
N PHE A 256 2.13 33.12 15.63
CA PHE A 256 2.20 34.08 16.74
C PHE A 256 3.63 34.62 16.97
N ASN A 257 4.65 33.76 16.85
CA ASN A 257 6.05 34.14 17.01
C ASN A 257 6.57 34.98 15.82
N GLU A 258 6.17 34.69 14.59
CA GLU A 258 6.53 35.48 13.41
C GLU A 258 5.87 36.86 13.42
N ALA A 259 4.61 36.94 13.88
CA ALA A 259 3.92 38.25 14.03
C ALA A 259 4.58 39.14 15.10
N ASN A 260 5.10 38.53 16.19
CA ASN A 260 5.78 39.27 17.25
C ASN A 260 7.27 39.59 16.95
N ALA A 261 7.89 38.96 15.96
CA ALA A 261 9.25 39.24 15.53
C ALA A 261 9.32 40.38 14.51
N THR A 262 8.19 40.89 14.03
CA THR A 262 8.07 41.96 13.03
C THR A 262 7.61 43.29 13.67
N LEU A 263 7.44 43.34 14.99
CA LEU A 263 7.19 44.53 15.81
C LEU A 263 8.47 44.94 16.57
#